data_cc43e21385b4fad73f8764ca5b14eb4a
#
_entry.id   cc43e21385b4fad73f8764ca5b14eb4a
#
_cell.length_a   1.000
_cell.length_b   1.000
_cell.length_c   1.000
_cell.angle_alpha   90.00
_cell.angle_beta   90.00
_cell.angle_gamma   90.00
#
_symmetry.space_group_name_H-M   'P 1'
#
loop_
_entity.id
_entity.type
_entity.pdbx_description
1 polymer ?
#
loop_
_entity_poly.entity_id
_entity_poly.type
_entity_poly.pdbx_seq_one_letter_code
_entity_poly.pdbx_strand_id
1 'polypeptide(L)'
;MMKKRWIALAVLLVLAAVLVALVCVGLTRANEAQAAVYAEYSAAVDAISATEVHVTENGTDQLFTLADIGLSDAATQAAVGDFSALDRMEPDAFARLGIRTRLNYLRSAHPTAKPVSLDGEAAELTPVLELLQARVRTPAQDARVVFADGNFSVAPEQPGTELDLPALEDALRAAISSLTVEVGHPGVAAIAAEDYYLRPTVTADTIRFAPAAELSAALSGKLLQVELFDDVRILSAAFLAEIVHVDETGALYVDKGLLQNTISGWAQALDQQYVPYRFTTYAAECRELDFLRVDYRVDQEKLLDLLENALINLDFSTIDAPIVCFRNGEPFDELTTTYAEVDIDNQTLSYYRNGKCLVHTSVVTGALDGHQTPTGFYHVENKDTDCWLSGPDYLVFVKYWVGFYGPYGLHDSSWRENYGEDFYVNGGSHGCVNTPESAMKKVFDNISVGDAVVVFGKNQWYDTSKQ
;
A
#
# COMPACT_ATOMS: atom_id res chain seq x y z
N MET A 1 -5.45 68.35 -60.16
CA MET A 1 -4.67 67.22 -59.60
C MET A 1 -4.58 67.27 -58.08
N MET A 2 -4.39 68.41 -57.47
CA MET A 2 -4.22 68.55 -56.01
C MET A 2 -5.43 68.03 -55.16
N LYS A 3 -6.68 68.39 -55.50
CA LYS A 3 -7.88 67.95 -54.76
C LYS A 3 -8.06 66.45 -54.70
N LYS A 4 -7.74 65.67 -55.74
CA LYS A 4 -7.83 64.23 -55.76
C LYS A 4 -6.79 63.58 -54.85
N ARG A 5 -5.58 64.19 -54.71
CA ARG A 5 -4.52 63.68 -53.77
C ARG A 5 -4.91 63.90 -52.30
N TRP A 6 -5.58 65.05 -51.99
CA TRP A 6 -6.05 65.30 -50.62
C TRP A 6 -7.22 64.39 -50.21
N ILE A 7 -8.13 64.08 -51.15
CA ILE A 7 -9.20 63.10 -50.87
C ILE A 7 -8.61 61.68 -50.63
N ALA A 8 -7.68 61.29 -51.49
CA ALA A 8 -7.01 59.97 -51.29
C ALA A 8 -6.25 59.91 -49.99
N LEU A 9 -5.56 60.96 -49.55
CA LEU A 9 -4.85 61.02 -48.26
C LEU A 9 -5.86 61.00 -47.10
N ALA A 10 -6.98 61.73 -47.19
CA ALA A 10 -8.00 61.68 -46.13
C ALA A 10 -8.64 60.28 -46.00
N VAL A 11 -8.92 59.61 -47.13
CA VAL A 11 -9.42 58.20 -47.09
C VAL A 11 -8.41 57.26 -46.50
N LEU A 12 -7.12 57.39 -46.83
CA LEU A 12 -6.04 56.61 -46.23
C LEU A 12 -5.90 56.81 -44.70
N LEU A 13 -6.03 58.08 -44.25
CA LEU A 13 -6.01 58.39 -42.83
C LEU A 13 -7.21 57.83 -42.10
N VAL A 14 -8.41 57.86 -42.66
CA VAL A 14 -9.61 57.23 -42.09
C VAL A 14 -9.46 55.72 -42.04
N LEU A 15 -8.98 55.09 -43.13
CA LEU A 15 -8.71 53.63 -43.10
C LEU A 15 -7.65 53.23 -42.07
N ALA A 16 -6.60 54.03 -41.96
CA ALA A 16 -5.58 53.81 -40.92
C ALA A 16 -6.17 53.95 -39.49
N ALA A 17 -6.99 54.99 -39.26
CA ALA A 17 -7.67 55.19 -37.99
C ALA A 17 -8.64 54.03 -37.65
N VAL A 18 -9.38 53.54 -38.63
CA VAL A 18 -10.28 52.40 -38.50
C VAL A 18 -9.47 51.13 -38.20
N LEU A 19 -8.36 50.93 -38.91
CA LEU A 19 -7.47 49.78 -38.65
C LEU A 19 -6.90 49.82 -37.24
N VAL A 20 -6.41 50.97 -36.78
CA VAL A 20 -5.91 51.16 -35.41
C VAL A 20 -7.02 50.89 -34.40
N ALA A 21 -8.24 51.40 -34.63
CA ALA A 21 -9.37 51.12 -33.75
C ALA A 21 -9.72 49.63 -33.68
N LEU A 22 -9.72 48.92 -34.82
CA LEU A 22 -9.95 47.47 -34.88
C LEU A 22 -8.86 46.68 -34.15
N VAL A 23 -7.59 47.07 -34.29
CA VAL A 23 -6.48 46.47 -33.55
C VAL A 23 -6.62 46.71 -32.05
N CYS A 24 -6.95 47.93 -31.62
CA CYS A 24 -7.17 48.23 -30.21
C CYS A 24 -8.31 47.39 -29.62
N VAL A 25 -9.46 47.30 -30.32
CA VAL A 25 -10.58 46.43 -29.88
C VAL A 25 -10.14 44.96 -29.81
N GLY A 26 -9.39 44.53 -30.83
CA GLY A 26 -8.84 43.14 -30.82
C GLY A 26 -7.91 42.87 -29.64
N LEU A 27 -7.05 43.82 -29.29
CA LEU A 27 -6.14 43.72 -28.14
C LEU A 27 -6.88 43.71 -26.79
N THR A 28 -7.93 44.55 -26.65
CA THR A 28 -8.78 44.56 -25.45
C THR A 28 -9.45 43.18 -25.28
N ARG A 29 -10.08 42.69 -26.35
CA ARG A 29 -10.72 41.36 -26.33
C ARG A 29 -9.73 40.22 -26.04
N ALA A 30 -8.50 40.29 -26.55
CA ALA A 30 -7.48 39.32 -26.32
C ALA A 30 -7.06 39.30 -24.82
N ASN A 31 -6.92 40.50 -24.22
CA ASN A 31 -6.61 40.62 -22.80
C ASN A 31 -7.76 40.11 -21.93
N GLU A 32 -9.00 40.45 -22.25
CA GLU A 32 -10.20 39.98 -21.54
C GLU A 32 -10.33 38.45 -21.63
N ALA A 33 -10.14 37.88 -22.81
CA ALA A 33 -10.20 36.44 -23.03
C ALA A 33 -9.10 35.71 -22.25
N GLN A 34 -7.86 36.22 -22.29
CA GLN A 34 -6.76 35.62 -21.57
C GLN A 34 -6.94 35.77 -20.05
N ALA A 35 -7.39 36.91 -19.57
CA ALA A 35 -7.67 37.12 -18.16
C ALA A 35 -8.75 36.16 -17.62
N ALA A 36 -9.78 35.86 -18.43
CA ALA A 36 -10.80 34.88 -18.08
C ALA A 36 -10.21 33.45 -18.00
N VAL A 37 -9.38 33.06 -18.97
CA VAL A 37 -8.72 31.75 -18.99
C VAL A 37 -7.73 31.63 -17.81
N TYR A 38 -6.96 32.69 -17.54
CA TYR A 38 -6.05 32.73 -16.40
C TYR A 38 -6.79 32.62 -15.05
N ALA A 39 -7.93 33.32 -14.93
CA ALA A 39 -8.73 33.22 -13.72
C ALA A 39 -9.25 31.80 -13.45
N GLU A 40 -9.64 31.10 -14.51
CA GLU A 40 -10.03 29.68 -14.39
C GLU A 40 -8.85 28.79 -14.04
N TYR A 41 -7.70 28.98 -14.66
CA TYR A 41 -6.45 28.31 -14.33
C TYR A 41 -6.08 28.52 -12.85
N SER A 42 -6.02 29.79 -12.42
CA SER A 42 -5.67 30.15 -11.04
C SER A 42 -6.65 29.55 -10.05
N ALA A 43 -7.97 29.67 -10.32
CA ALA A 43 -8.99 29.12 -9.43
C ALA A 43 -8.92 27.58 -9.31
N ALA A 44 -8.52 26.88 -10.37
CA ALA A 44 -8.31 25.43 -10.32
C ALA A 44 -7.07 25.07 -9.48
N VAL A 45 -5.95 25.78 -9.67
CA VAL A 45 -4.72 25.57 -8.88
C VAL A 45 -4.95 25.93 -7.40
N ASP A 46 -5.65 27.03 -7.14
CA ASP A 46 -5.99 27.47 -5.79
C ASP A 46 -6.89 26.44 -5.08
N ALA A 47 -7.88 25.88 -5.80
CA ALA A 47 -8.75 24.83 -5.26
C ALA A 47 -7.97 23.56 -4.89
N ILE A 48 -7.01 23.14 -5.75
CA ILE A 48 -6.13 21.99 -5.45
C ILE A 48 -5.26 22.29 -4.23
N SER A 49 -4.66 23.48 -4.18
CA SER A 49 -3.79 23.89 -3.07
C SER A 49 -4.54 24.03 -1.75
N ALA A 50 -5.83 24.38 -1.80
CA ALA A 50 -6.70 24.53 -0.65
C ALA A 50 -7.47 23.26 -0.29
N THR A 51 -7.22 22.14 -1.00
CA THR A 51 -7.83 20.85 -0.66
C THR A 51 -7.10 20.24 0.53
N GLU A 52 -7.86 19.82 1.51
CA GLU A 52 -7.37 19.45 2.84
C GLU A 52 -7.85 18.07 3.27
N VAL A 53 -6.99 17.38 3.98
CA VAL A 53 -7.29 16.13 4.69
C VAL A 53 -7.14 16.38 6.17
N HIS A 54 -8.25 16.32 6.88
CA HIS A 54 -8.31 16.51 8.33
C HIS A 54 -8.28 15.17 9.03
N VAL A 55 -7.35 15.01 9.95
CA VAL A 55 -7.31 13.86 10.86
C VAL A 55 -7.52 14.39 12.26
N THR A 56 -8.71 14.16 12.79
CA THR A 56 -9.06 14.56 14.17
C THR A 56 -8.73 13.44 15.14
N GLU A 57 -8.27 13.79 16.33
CA GLU A 57 -8.06 12.83 17.40
C GLU A 57 -8.26 13.54 18.75
N ASN A 58 -9.25 13.11 19.52
CA ASN A 58 -9.59 13.66 20.83
C ASN A 58 -9.71 15.20 20.82
N GLY A 59 -10.35 15.73 19.77
CA GLY A 59 -10.57 17.18 19.61
C GLY A 59 -9.35 17.96 19.11
N THR A 60 -8.25 17.28 18.80
CA THR A 60 -7.10 17.88 18.09
C THR A 60 -7.23 17.58 16.62
N ASP A 61 -7.25 18.61 15.79
CA ASP A 61 -7.30 18.49 14.34
C ASP A 61 -5.89 18.65 13.75
N GLN A 62 -5.51 17.72 12.89
CA GLN A 62 -4.29 17.80 12.08
C GLN A 62 -4.69 17.90 10.63
N LEU A 63 -4.18 18.91 10.00
CA LEU A 63 -4.47 19.27 8.63
C LEU A 63 -3.29 18.92 7.73
N PHE A 64 -3.59 18.23 6.64
CA PHE A 64 -2.64 17.90 5.58
C PHE A 64 -3.17 18.39 4.24
N THR A 65 -2.31 18.99 3.46
CA THR A 65 -2.61 19.42 2.09
C THR A 65 -2.31 18.28 1.11
N LEU A 66 -2.77 18.42 -0.14
CA LEU A 66 -2.40 17.46 -1.19
C LEU A 66 -0.88 17.42 -1.46
N ALA A 67 -0.16 18.49 -1.14
CA ALA A 67 1.31 18.53 -1.25
C ALA A 67 1.97 17.65 -0.18
N ASP A 68 1.43 17.64 1.04
CA ASP A 68 1.96 16.84 2.14
C ASP A 68 1.82 15.33 1.91
N ILE A 69 0.85 14.93 1.07
CA ILE A 69 0.57 13.53 0.73
C ILE A 69 0.93 13.18 -0.74
N GLY A 70 1.74 14.01 -1.41
CA GLY A 70 2.30 13.72 -2.73
C GLY A 70 1.32 13.80 -3.91
N LEU A 71 0.09 14.28 -3.74
CA LEU A 71 -0.95 14.30 -4.79
C LEU A 71 -1.07 15.62 -5.55
N SER A 72 -0.46 16.71 -5.08
CA SER A 72 -0.65 18.06 -5.63
C SER A 72 -0.28 18.19 -7.11
N ASP A 73 0.89 17.64 -7.50
CA ASP A 73 1.40 17.75 -8.87
C ASP A 73 0.52 16.96 -9.86
N ALA A 74 0.13 15.74 -9.48
CA ALA A 74 -0.73 14.90 -10.31
C ALA A 74 -2.12 15.52 -10.50
N ALA A 75 -2.71 16.05 -9.42
CA ALA A 75 -3.99 16.75 -9.45
C ALA A 75 -3.91 18.01 -10.33
N THR A 76 -2.86 18.82 -10.15
CA THR A 76 -2.64 20.01 -10.98
C THR A 76 -2.47 19.65 -12.45
N GLN A 77 -1.68 18.63 -12.77
CA GLN A 77 -1.51 18.18 -14.14
C GLN A 77 -2.83 17.67 -14.75
N ALA A 78 -3.65 16.97 -13.98
CA ALA A 78 -4.95 16.48 -14.42
C ALA A 78 -5.94 17.62 -14.67
N ALA A 79 -5.98 18.62 -13.78
CA ALA A 79 -6.89 19.75 -13.89
C ALA A 79 -6.55 20.71 -15.04
N VAL A 80 -5.27 21.09 -15.15
CA VAL A 80 -4.82 22.22 -15.98
C VAL A 80 -3.63 21.88 -16.89
N GLY A 81 -3.31 20.59 -17.08
CA GLY A 81 -2.19 20.15 -17.91
C GLY A 81 -2.25 20.65 -19.36
N ASP A 82 -3.46 20.79 -19.89
CA ASP A 82 -3.72 21.24 -21.26
C ASP A 82 -3.54 22.77 -21.47
N PHE A 83 -3.40 23.55 -20.40
CA PHE A 83 -3.21 25.00 -20.49
C PHE A 83 -1.81 25.32 -21.02
N SER A 84 -1.75 26.18 -22.04
CA SER A 84 -0.49 26.65 -22.60
C SER A 84 0.26 27.63 -21.68
N ALA A 85 1.51 27.92 -21.98
CA ALA A 85 2.27 28.96 -21.27
C ALA A 85 1.62 30.35 -21.29
N LEU A 86 0.84 30.66 -22.34
CA LEU A 86 0.11 31.93 -22.44
C LEU A 86 -1.15 31.93 -21.57
N ASP A 87 -1.81 30.77 -21.44
CA ASP A 87 -3.01 30.62 -20.59
C ASP A 87 -2.65 30.76 -19.11
N ARG A 88 -1.44 30.27 -18.71
CA ARG A 88 -0.91 30.32 -17.36
C ARG A 88 -0.19 31.63 -16.99
N MET A 89 -0.10 32.57 -17.97
CA MET A 89 0.62 33.83 -17.77
C MET A 89 -0.27 34.83 -17.04
N GLU A 90 0.31 35.56 -16.10
CA GLU A 90 -0.37 36.69 -15.42
C GLU A 90 -0.92 37.70 -16.44
N PRO A 91 -2.15 38.21 -16.29
CA PRO A 91 -2.80 39.12 -17.26
C PRO A 91 -1.96 40.37 -17.57
N ASP A 92 -1.27 40.94 -16.58
CA ASP A 92 -0.42 42.10 -16.76
C ASP A 92 0.84 41.78 -17.59
N ALA A 93 1.39 40.56 -17.44
CA ALA A 93 2.51 40.10 -18.25
C ALA A 93 2.06 39.83 -19.70
N PHE A 94 0.90 39.19 -19.87
CA PHE A 94 0.32 38.96 -21.18
C PHE A 94 0.02 40.29 -21.93
N ALA A 95 -0.51 41.31 -21.25
CA ALA A 95 -0.80 42.63 -21.83
C ALA A 95 0.47 43.34 -22.37
N ARG A 96 1.67 42.98 -21.91
CA ARG A 96 2.99 43.50 -22.38
C ARG A 96 3.53 42.79 -23.61
N LEU A 97 2.92 41.67 -24.02
CA LEU A 97 3.35 40.93 -25.20
C LEU A 97 3.07 41.70 -26.50
N GLY A 98 3.79 41.36 -27.55
CA GLY A 98 3.63 41.96 -28.87
C GLY A 98 2.22 41.76 -29.45
N ILE A 99 1.75 42.75 -30.24
CA ILE A 99 0.41 42.77 -30.85
C ILE A 99 0.06 41.47 -31.56
N ARG A 100 1.02 40.92 -32.34
CA ARG A 100 0.79 39.70 -33.10
C ARG A 100 0.49 38.49 -32.19
N THR A 101 1.23 38.34 -31.11
CA THR A 101 1.04 37.23 -30.12
C THR A 101 -0.35 37.32 -29.50
N ARG A 102 -0.74 38.49 -29.03
CA ARG A 102 -2.05 38.75 -28.40
C ARG A 102 -3.22 38.51 -29.35
N LEU A 103 -3.14 39.01 -30.61
CA LEU A 103 -4.20 38.78 -31.61
C LEU A 103 -4.26 37.32 -32.07
N ASN A 104 -3.13 36.60 -32.12
CA ASN A 104 -3.12 35.17 -32.42
C ASN A 104 -3.77 34.36 -31.28
N TYR A 105 -3.54 34.75 -30.03
CA TYR A 105 -4.15 34.12 -28.85
C TYR A 105 -5.69 34.12 -28.98
N LEU A 106 -6.29 35.23 -29.39
CA LEU A 106 -7.75 35.35 -29.56
C LEU A 106 -8.35 34.37 -30.60
N ARG A 107 -7.51 33.83 -31.49
CA ARG A 107 -7.92 32.87 -32.54
C ARG A 107 -7.70 31.41 -32.13
N SER A 108 -7.03 31.19 -31.05
CA SER A 108 -6.76 29.86 -30.55
C SER A 108 -7.95 29.32 -29.77
N ALA A 109 -8.10 28.01 -29.74
CA ALA A 109 -8.97 27.35 -28.76
C ALA A 109 -8.26 27.33 -27.42
N HIS A 110 -8.98 27.59 -26.35
CA HIS A 110 -8.45 27.57 -24.99
C HIS A 110 -9.08 26.40 -24.23
N PRO A 111 -8.27 25.66 -23.43
CA PRO A 111 -8.79 24.59 -22.59
C PRO A 111 -9.65 25.18 -21.47
N THR A 112 -10.47 24.33 -20.89
CA THR A 112 -11.13 24.56 -19.61
C THR A 112 -10.52 23.66 -18.56
N ALA A 113 -10.48 24.11 -17.32
CA ALA A 113 -10.05 23.28 -16.21
C ALA A 113 -11.03 22.11 -16.01
N LYS A 114 -10.48 20.97 -15.66
CA LYS A 114 -11.25 19.73 -15.50
C LYS A 114 -11.44 19.43 -14.02
N PRO A 115 -12.61 18.92 -13.61
CA PRO A 115 -12.74 18.31 -12.29
C PRO A 115 -11.74 17.15 -12.14
N VAL A 116 -11.15 17.02 -10.98
CA VAL A 116 -10.17 15.97 -10.68
C VAL A 116 -10.67 15.10 -9.54
N SER A 117 -10.90 13.82 -9.82
CA SER A 117 -11.08 12.81 -8.77
C SER A 117 -9.70 12.38 -8.28
N LEU A 118 -9.51 12.41 -6.98
CA LEU A 118 -8.22 12.07 -6.39
C LEU A 118 -8.03 10.55 -6.32
N ASP A 119 -6.80 10.12 -6.51
CA ASP A 119 -6.41 8.70 -6.36
C ASP A 119 -5.78 8.51 -4.98
N GLY A 120 -6.57 8.03 -4.02
CA GLY A 120 -6.09 7.76 -2.66
C GLY A 120 -5.02 6.67 -2.60
N GLU A 121 -5.00 5.76 -3.57
CA GLU A 121 -3.95 4.72 -3.63
C GLU A 121 -2.57 5.31 -3.96
N ALA A 122 -2.54 6.41 -4.68
CA ALA A 122 -1.31 7.13 -4.99
C ALA A 122 -0.84 8.09 -3.87
N ALA A 123 -1.62 8.24 -2.78
CA ALA A 123 -1.27 9.13 -1.68
C ALA A 123 -0.10 8.55 -0.85
N GLU A 124 0.88 9.40 -0.55
CA GLU A 124 2.00 9.08 0.35
C GLU A 124 1.60 9.34 1.80
N LEU A 125 0.99 8.35 2.45
CA LEU A 125 0.45 8.48 3.81
C LEU A 125 1.45 8.19 4.93
N THR A 126 2.62 7.65 4.63
CA THR A 126 3.66 7.34 5.64
C THR A 126 3.93 8.50 6.59
N PRO A 127 4.16 9.76 6.14
CA PRO A 127 4.41 10.87 7.06
C PRO A 127 3.21 11.19 7.97
N VAL A 128 2.00 11.00 7.48
CA VAL A 128 0.75 11.19 8.25
C VAL A 128 0.67 10.15 9.37
N LEU A 129 0.87 8.89 9.05
CA LEU A 129 0.81 7.78 9.99
C LEU A 129 1.93 7.86 11.03
N GLU A 130 3.16 8.18 10.63
CA GLU A 130 4.28 8.39 11.55
C GLU A 130 3.99 9.52 12.56
N LEU A 131 3.43 10.62 12.09
CA LEU A 131 3.06 11.73 12.96
C LEU A 131 2.00 11.35 13.99
N LEU A 132 1.01 10.56 13.58
CA LEU A 132 -0.03 10.04 14.48
C LEU A 132 0.55 9.01 15.46
N GLN A 133 1.43 8.13 14.99
CA GLN A 133 2.07 7.10 15.82
C GLN A 133 3.06 7.67 16.84
N ALA A 134 3.68 8.81 16.56
CA ALA A 134 4.64 9.46 17.46
C ALA A 134 4.03 9.96 18.77
N ARG A 135 2.71 9.97 18.90
CA ARG A 135 2.01 10.33 20.15
C ARG A 135 2.15 9.23 21.19
N VAL A 136 2.15 9.63 22.46
CA VAL A 136 2.12 8.67 23.57
C VAL A 136 0.79 7.90 23.51
N ARG A 137 0.90 6.59 23.35
CA ARG A 137 -0.23 5.67 23.23
C ARG A 137 -0.36 4.81 24.48
N THR A 138 -1.59 4.46 24.80
CA THR A 138 -1.90 3.46 25.84
C THR A 138 -2.47 2.23 25.16
N PRO A 139 -1.98 1.02 25.45
CA PRO A 139 -2.57 -0.19 24.93
C PRO A 139 -3.98 -0.40 25.50
N ALA A 140 -4.85 -0.98 24.69
CA ALA A 140 -6.12 -1.48 25.16
C ALA A 140 -5.87 -2.61 26.18
N GLN A 141 -6.68 -2.65 27.22
CA GLN A 141 -6.60 -3.72 28.23
C GLN A 141 -7.89 -4.52 28.19
N ASP A 142 -7.74 -5.81 28.06
CA ASP A 142 -8.85 -6.75 28.14
C ASP A 142 -9.47 -6.78 29.54
N ALA A 143 -10.77 -7.03 29.57
CA ALA A 143 -11.45 -7.34 30.81
C ALA A 143 -10.82 -8.60 31.41
N ARG A 144 -10.71 -8.64 32.73
CA ARG A 144 -10.12 -9.77 33.45
C ARG A 144 -10.85 -10.02 34.75
N VAL A 145 -10.82 -11.27 35.18
CA VAL A 145 -11.32 -11.64 36.50
C VAL A 145 -10.30 -11.16 37.57
N VAL A 146 -10.79 -10.45 38.54
CA VAL A 146 -9.98 -9.99 39.70
C VAL A 146 -10.67 -10.40 40.98
N PHE A 147 -9.88 -10.66 42.03
CA PHE A 147 -10.38 -10.88 43.36
C PHE A 147 -10.01 -9.68 44.24
N ALA A 148 -11.00 -9.07 44.84
CA ALA A 148 -10.83 -7.99 45.80
C ALA A 148 -11.85 -8.09 46.90
N ASP A 149 -11.44 -7.76 48.13
CA ASP A 149 -12.30 -7.77 49.32
C ASP A 149 -13.05 -9.10 49.58
N GLY A 150 -12.40 -10.22 49.23
CA GLY A 150 -12.96 -11.56 49.46
C GLY A 150 -14.00 -12.00 48.39
N ASN A 151 -14.13 -11.27 47.31
CA ASN A 151 -15.06 -11.58 46.22
C ASN A 151 -14.37 -11.53 44.84
N PHE A 152 -14.78 -12.44 43.98
CA PHE A 152 -14.44 -12.34 42.55
C PHE A 152 -15.29 -11.25 41.87
N SER A 153 -14.65 -10.45 41.08
CA SER A 153 -15.31 -9.47 40.22
C SER A 153 -14.62 -9.42 38.86
N VAL A 154 -15.31 -8.83 37.88
CA VAL A 154 -14.69 -8.56 36.58
C VAL A 154 -14.17 -7.14 36.60
N ALA A 155 -12.86 -6.96 36.45
CA ALA A 155 -12.30 -5.68 36.10
C ALA A 155 -12.65 -5.44 34.61
N PRO A 156 -13.39 -4.37 34.31
CA PRO A 156 -13.80 -4.13 32.93
C PRO A 156 -12.58 -3.81 32.04
N GLU A 157 -12.75 -4.05 30.79
CA GLU A 157 -11.81 -3.64 29.76
C GLU A 157 -11.58 -2.12 29.82
N GLN A 158 -10.37 -1.72 29.44
CA GLN A 158 -10.02 -0.33 29.30
C GLN A 158 -9.68 -0.03 27.84
N PRO A 159 -10.34 0.96 27.24
CA PRO A 159 -10.00 1.36 25.88
C PRO A 159 -8.57 1.92 25.85
N GLY A 160 -7.83 1.49 24.86
CA GLY A 160 -6.52 2.04 24.55
C GLY A 160 -6.62 3.22 23.58
N THR A 161 -5.45 3.76 23.25
CA THR A 161 -5.29 4.79 22.20
C THR A 161 -4.30 4.34 21.11
N GLU A 162 -3.88 3.08 21.12
CA GLU A 162 -3.12 2.51 20.03
C GLU A 162 -3.99 2.42 18.78
N LEU A 163 -3.41 2.77 17.61
CA LEU A 163 -4.12 2.81 16.34
C LEU A 163 -3.97 1.49 15.58
N ASP A 164 -5.05 1.04 14.99
CA ASP A 164 -5.02 0.10 13.88
C ASP A 164 -4.58 0.87 12.62
N LEU A 165 -3.26 0.97 12.45
CA LEU A 165 -2.66 1.74 11.34
C LEU A 165 -3.09 1.26 9.97
N PRO A 166 -3.16 -0.07 9.67
CA PRO A 166 -3.68 -0.56 8.41
C PRO A 166 -5.12 -0.10 8.14
N ALA A 167 -6.01 -0.24 9.11
CA ALA A 167 -7.41 0.17 8.96
C ALA A 167 -7.55 1.69 8.79
N LEU A 168 -6.76 2.48 9.52
CA LEU A 168 -6.73 3.93 9.38
C LEU A 168 -6.18 4.35 8.02
N GLU A 169 -5.12 3.70 7.53
CA GLU A 169 -4.55 3.97 6.20
C GLU A 169 -5.59 3.70 5.11
N ASP A 170 -6.26 2.55 5.15
CA ASP A 170 -7.29 2.21 4.17
C ASP A 170 -8.45 3.22 4.19
N ALA A 171 -8.85 3.67 5.38
CA ALA A 171 -9.89 4.70 5.52
C ALA A 171 -9.46 6.05 4.96
N LEU A 172 -8.22 6.47 5.19
CA LEU A 172 -7.65 7.69 4.61
C LEU A 172 -7.61 7.62 3.10
N ARG A 173 -7.15 6.51 2.52
CA ARG A 173 -7.14 6.28 1.07
C ARG A 173 -8.54 6.35 0.49
N ALA A 174 -9.51 5.71 1.14
CA ALA A 174 -10.91 5.74 0.72
C ALA A 174 -11.50 7.15 0.80
N ALA A 175 -11.24 7.89 1.88
CA ALA A 175 -11.71 9.27 2.04
C ALA A 175 -11.13 10.19 0.96
N ILE A 176 -9.83 10.09 0.67
CA ILE A 176 -9.16 10.85 -0.39
C ILE A 176 -9.76 10.47 -1.76
N SER A 177 -9.97 9.18 -2.03
CA SER A 177 -10.54 8.71 -3.30
C SER A 177 -11.99 9.16 -3.52
N SER A 178 -12.70 9.53 -2.46
CA SER A 178 -14.05 10.07 -2.56
C SER A 178 -14.09 11.54 -2.97
N LEU A 179 -12.95 12.23 -2.94
CA LEU A 179 -12.88 13.66 -3.25
C LEU A 179 -12.82 13.91 -4.76
N THR A 180 -13.58 14.91 -5.17
CA THR A 180 -13.47 15.53 -6.48
C THR A 180 -13.20 17.01 -6.27
N VAL A 181 -12.10 17.52 -6.80
CA VAL A 181 -11.75 18.94 -6.75
C VAL A 181 -12.25 19.62 -8.03
N GLU A 182 -13.05 20.66 -7.86
CA GLU A 182 -13.57 21.47 -8.96
C GLU A 182 -13.01 22.89 -8.89
N VAL A 183 -13.12 23.61 -10.00
CA VAL A 183 -12.67 25.01 -10.07
C VAL A 183 -13.35 25.86 -8.99
N GLY A 184 -12.56 26.47 -8.12
CA GLY A 184 -13.06 27.31 -7.02
C GLY A 184 -13.71 26.54 -5.86
N HIS A 185 -13.68 25.20 -5.89
CA HIS A 185 -14.26 24.34 -4.86
C HIS A 185 -13.22 23.31 -4.38
N PRO A 186 -12.43 23.64 -3.34
CA PRO A 186 -11.51 22.69 -2.75
C PRO A 186 -12.27 21.53 -2.10
N GLY A 187 -11.64 20.35 -2.09
CA GLY A 187 -12.14 19.17 -1.40
C GLY A 187 -11.75 19.21 0.06
N VAL A 188 -12.57 18.59 0.92
CA VAL A 188 -12.21 18.35 2.33
C VAL A 188 -12.55 16.90 2.65
N ALA A 189 -11.54 16.14 3.06
CA ALA A 189 -11.73 14.84 3.68
C ALA A 189 -11.52 14.97 5.19
N ALA A 190 -12.30 14.25 5.99
CA ALA A 190 -12.14 14.24 7.45
C ALA A 190 -12.26 12.80 7.96
N ILE A 191 -11.31 12.43 8.81
CA ILE A 191 -11.26 11.13 9.48
C ILE A 191 -11.05 11.37 10.98
N ALA A 192 -11.82 10.67 11.79
CA ALA A 192 -11.61 10.60 13.24
C ALA A 192 -10.69 9.41 13.55
N ALA A 193 -9.45 9.68 13.95
CA ALA A 193 -8.47 8.64 14.23
C ALA A 193 -8.88 7.76 15.43
N GLU A 194 -9.64 8.30 16.37
CA GLU A 194 -10.20 7.57 17.50
C GLU A 194 -11.15 6.42 17.10
N ASP A 195 -11.73 6.46 15.91
CA ASP A 195 -12.57 5.37 15.40
C ASP A 195 -11.74 4.12 15.04
N TYR A 196 -10.43 4.30 14.90
CA TYR A 196 -9.45 3.28 14.54
C TYR A 196 -8.53 2.90 15.70
N TYR A 197 -8.95 3.19 16.93
CA TYR A 197 -8.24 2.65 18.08
C TYR A 197 -8.41 1.14 18.18
N LEU A 198 -7.31 0.45 18.46
CA LEU A 198 -7.34 -0.96 18.81
C LEU A 198 -8.25 -1.15 20.01
N ARG A 199 -9.20 -2.04 19.88
CA ARG A 199 -10.18 -2.31 20.92
C ARG A 199 -9.78 -3.54 21.73
N PRO A 200 -10.14 -3.60 23.02
CA PRO A 200 -10.00 -4.81 23.79
C PRO A 200 -10.68 -5.99 23.07
N THR A 201 -10.03 -7.13 23.08
CA THR A 201 -10.56 -8.37 22.48
C THR A 201 -11.52 -9.08 23.43
N VAL A 202 -11.31 -8.91 24.74
CA VAL A 202 -12.18 -9.47 25.77
C VAL A 202 -12.89 -8.33 26.50
N THR A 203 -14.22 -8.37 26.50
CA THR A 203 -15.05 -7.39 27.22
C THR A 203 -15.67 -8.02 28.46
N ALA A 204 -16.03 -7.19 29.44
CA ALA A 204 -16.61 -7.65 30.69
C ALA A 204 -17.87 -8.51 30.48
N ASP A 205 -18.65 -8.22 29.42
CA ASP A 205 -19.87 -8.97 29.09
C ASP A 205 -19.57 -10.39 28.58
N THR A 206 -18.37 -10.63 28.06
CA THR A 206 -17.95 -11.94 27.52
C THR A 206 -17.32 -12.83 28.60
N ILE A 207 -16.86 -12.23 29.71
CA ILE A 207 -16.24 -12.99 30.80
C ILE A 207 -17.32 -13.66 31.63
N ARG A 208 -17.19 -14.98 31.73
CA ARG A 208 -18.00 -15.79 32.66
C ARG A 208 -17.04 -16.47 33.63
N PHE A 209 -17.11 -16.08 34.88
CA PHE A 209 -16.33 -16.71 35.93
C PHE A 209 -17.21 -17.32 37.00
N ALA A 210 -16.68 -18.36 37.64
CA ALA A 210 -17.28 -18.98 38.80
C ALA A 210 -16.47 -18.67 40.05
N PRO A 211 -17.08 -18.62 41.25
CA PRO A 211 -16.34 -18.58 42.53
C PRO A 211 -15.32 -19.70 42.62
N ALA A 212 -14.25 -19.51 43.39
CA ALA A 212 -13.16 -20.48 43.51
C ALA A 212 -13.64 -21.90 43.85
N ALA A 213 -14.71 -22.04 44.64
CA ALA A 213 -15.34 -23.32 44.95
C ALA A 213 -15.91 -24.06 43.73
N GLU A 214 -16.21 -23.32 42.66
CA GLU A 214 -16.77 -23.83 41.41
C GLU A 214 -15.71 -23.99 40.32
N LEU A 215 -14.48 -23.51 40.53
CA LEU A 215 -13.40 -23.58 39.52
C LEU A 215 -13.17 -25.03 39.04
N SER A 216 -13.13 -25.99 39.98
CA SER A 216 -12.97 -27.42 39.65
C SER A 216 -14.13 -27.93 38.77
N ALA A 217 -15.36 -27.45 39.01
CA ALA A 217 -16.51 -27.79 38.20
C ALA A 217 -16.48 -27.06 36.83
N ALA A 218 -16.00 -25.82 36.83
CA ALA A 218 -15.82 -25.04 35.61
C ALA A 218 -14.78 -25.65 34.66
N LEU A 219 -13.73 -26.22 35.18
CA LEU A 219 -12.67 -26.93 34.42
C LEU A 219 -13.04 -28.37 34.05
N SER A 220 -14.04 -28.95 34.74
CA SER A 220 -14.42 -30.35 34.54
C SER A 220 -14.92 -30.60 33.13
N GLY A 221 -14.29 -31.56 32.44
CA GLY A 221 -14.62 -31.92 31.06
C GLY A 221 -14.20 -30.88 30.02
N LYS A 222 -13.56 -29.79 30.43
CA LYS A 222 -13.01 -28.82 29.49
C LYS A 222 -11.70 -29.31 28.91
N LEU A 223 -11.41 -28.86 27.73
CA LEU A 223 -10.12 -29.06 27.09
C LEU A 223 -9.83 -27.81 26.24
N LEU A 224 -8.57 -27.42 26.18
CA LEU A 224 -8.11 -26.34 25.34
C LEU A 224 -7.29 -26.93 24.21
N GLN A 225 -7.69 -26.64 22.98
CA GLN A 225 -7.02 -27.11 21.78
C GLN A 225 -6.05 -26.04 21.29
N VAL A 226 -4.87 -26.48 20.90
CA VAL A 226 -3.83 -25.63 20.33
C VAL A 226 -3.41 -26.23 18.99
N GLU A 227 -3.63 -25.50 17.92
CA GLU A 227 -3.17 -25.87 16.58
C GLU A 227 -1.72 -25.44 16.40
N LEU A 228 -0.83 -26.40 16.10
CA LEU A 228 0.59 -26.18 15.88
C LEU A 228 0.99 -26.85 14.57
N PHE A 229 1.32 -26.09 13.57
CA PHE A 229 1.57 -26.61 12.22
C PHE A 229 0.37 -27.43 11.70
N ASP A 230 0.59 -28.68 11.38
CA ASP A 230 -0.45 -29.63 10.94
C ASP A 230 -0.91 -30.57 12.09
N ASP A 231 -0.59 -30.25 13.35
CA ASP A 231 -0.88 -31.04 14.53
C ASP A 231 -1.77 -30.27 15.52
N VAL A 232 -2.53 -30.99 16.30
CA VAL A 232 -3.41 -30.42 17.35
C VAL A 232 -2.97 -30.96 18.71
N ARG A 233 -2.60 -30.06 19.62
CA ARG A 233 -2.29 -30.37 20.99
C ARG A 233 -3.47 -30.04 21.89
N ILE A 234 -3.65 -30.84 22.94
CA ILE A 234 -4.77 -30.71 23.85
C ILE A 234 -4.27 -30.56 25.27
N LEU A 235 -4.64 -29.47 25.93
CA LEU A 235 -4.59 -29.36 27.38
C LEU A 235 -5.85 -30.00 27.93
N SER A 236 -5.70 -31.17 28.55
CA SER A 236 -6.82 -31.94 29.13
C SER A 236 -7.36 -31.29 30.39
N ALA A 237 -8.62 -31.60 30.73
CA ALA A 237 -9.22 -31.14 32.00
C ALA A 237 -8.37 -31.46 33.24
N ALA A 238 -7.69 -32.61 33.25
CA ALA A 238 -6.79 -32.99 34.35
C ALA A 238 -5.58 -32.03 34.42
N PHE A 239 -4.96 -31.75 33.28
CA PHE A 239 -3.84 -30.80 33.21
C PHE A 239 -4.28 -29.37 33.52
N LEU A 240 -5.44 -28.94 33.02
CA LEU A 240 -6.02 -27.64 33.34
C LEU A 240 -6.23 -27.47 34.86
N ALA A 241 -6.76 -28.49 35.52
CA ALA A 241 -6.93 -28.48 36.97
C ALA A 241 -5.58 -28.47 37.75
N GLU A 242 -4.48 -28.95 37.12
CA GLU A 242 -3.14 -28.93 37.71
C GLU A 242 -2.48 -27.55 37.60
N ILE A 243 -2.78 -26.77 36.55
CA ILE A 243 -2.09 -25.52 36.26
C ILE A 243 -2.88 -24.27 36.61
N VAL A 244 -4.22 -24.34 36.67
CA VAL A 244 -5.09 -23.19 36.98
C VAL A 244 -5.43 -23.20 38.47
N HIS A 245 -5.02 -22.17 39.18
CA HIS A 245 -5.17 -22.04 40.62
C HIS A 245 -5.85 -20.75 40.99
N VAL A 246 -6.23 -20.67 42.27
CA VAL A 246 -6.73 -19.46 42.92
C VAL A 246 -5.71 -19.10 44.01
N ASP A 247 -5.21 -17.89 44.02
CA ASP A 247 -4.26 -17.44 45.05
C ASP A 247 -4.97 -17.09 46.37
N GLU A 248 -4.20 -16.68 47.37
CA GLU A 248 -4.70 -16.30 48.70
C GLU A 248 -5.65 -15.09 48.65
N THR A 249 -5.60 -14.32 47.59
CA THR A 249 -6.51 -13.17 47.34
C THR A 249 -7.74 -13.60 46.54
N GLY A 250 -7.76 -14.85 46.04
CA GLY A 250 -8.80 -15.43 45.23
C GLY A 250 -8.71 -15.08 43.73
N ALA A 251 -7.61 -14.50 43.30
CA ALA A 251 -7.36 -14.27 41.89
C ALA A 251 -6.94 -15.56 41.17
N LEU A 252 -7.44 -15.77 39.96
CA LEU A 252 -7.00 -16.86 39.13
C LEU A 252 -5.56 -16.60 38.64
N TYR A 253 -4.72 -17.62 38.73
CA TYR A 253 -3.40 -17.61 38.15
C TYR A 253 -3.08 -18.95 37.52
N VAL A 254 -2.13 -18.95 36.58
CA VAL A 254 -1.65 -20.14 35.88
C VAL A 254 -0.24 -20.45 36.34
N ASP A 255 0.05 -21.71 36.63
CA ASP A 255 1.42 -22.18 36.83
C ASP A 255 2.17 -22.10 35.47
N LYS A 256 2.84 -20.95 35.27
CA LYS A 256 3.60 -20.68 34.04
C LYS A 256 4.74 -21.68 33.86
N GLY A 257 5.31 -22.22 34.94
CA GLY A 257 6.44 -23.16 34.85
C GLY A 257 6.00 -24.47 34.20
N LEU A 258 4.90 -25.05 34.67
CA LEU A 258 4.33 -26.26 34.07
C LEU A 258 3.85 -26.04 32.64
N LEU A 259 3.20 -24.92 32.41
CA LEU A 259 2.70 -24.56 31.06
C LEU A 259 3.86 -24.37 30.09
N GLN A 260 4.89 -23.64 30.47
CA GLN A 260 6.08 -23.41 29.65
C GLN A 260 6.84 -24.69 29.33
N ASN A 261 6.96 -25.60 30.31
CA ASN A 261 7.56 -26.92 30.09
C ASN A 261 6.76 -27.71 29.03
N THR A 262 5.44 -27.63 29.08
CA THR A 262 4.56 -28.30 28.10
C THR A 262 4.76 -27.70 26.71
N ILE A 263 4.75 -26.36 26.57
CA ILE A 263 5.00 -25.64 25.31
C ILE A 263 6.38 -26.01 24.77
N SER A 264 7.41 -26.02 25.62
CA SER A 264 8.79 -26.38 25.21
C SER A 264 8.87 -27.80 24.69
N GLY A 265 8.15 -28.74 25.32
CA GLY A 265 8.04 -30.10 24.82
C GLY A 265 7.36 -30.21 23.46
N TRP A 266 6.33 -29.41 23.24
CA TRP A 266 5.68 -29.32 21.93
C TRP A 266 6.61 -28.74 20.89
N ALA A 267 7.26 -27.61 21.18
CA ALA A 267 8.20 -26.96 20.27
C ALA A 267 9.32 -27.94 19.88
N GLN A 268 9.94 -28.63 20.87
CA GLN A 268 11.00 -29.61 20.60
C GLN A 268 10.54 -30.76 19.69
N ALA A 269 9.27 -31.16 19.78
CA ALA A 269 8.70 -32.25 18.96
C ALA A 269 8.26 -31.82 17.57
N LEU A 270 7.87 -30.55 17.40
CA LEU A 270 7.16 -30.07 16.20
C LEU A 270 7.93 -29.01 15.41
N ASP A 271 8.91 -28.32 15.99
CA ASP A 271 9.73 -27.36 15.27
C ASP A 271 10.37 -28.02 14.05
N GLN A 272 10.22 -27.37 12.90
CA GLN A 272 10.69 -27.89 11.63
C GLN A 272 11.99 -27.19 11.25
N GLN A 273 13.01 -27.97 10.90
CA GLN A 273 14.32 -27.45 10.53
C GLN A 273 14.66 -27.80 9.08
N TYR A 274 15.17 -26.78 8.37
CA TYR A 274 15.63 -26.89 6.99
C TYR A 274 14.57 -27.50 6.05
N VAL A 275 13.34 -27.04 6.18
CA VAL A 275 12.19 -27.44 5.35
C VAL A 275 11.92 -26.44 4.25
N PRO A 276 11.18 -26.80 3.17
CA PRO A 276 10.72 -25.85 2.20
C PRO A 276 9.90 -24.73 2.84
N TYR A 277 10.08 -23.49 2.34
CA TYR A 277 9.24 -22.38 2.77
C TYR A 277 7.81 -22.57 2.25
N ARG A 278 6.84 -22.48 3.15
CA ARG A 278 5.42 -22.53 2.80
C ARG A 278 4.95 -21.13 2.41
N PHE A 279 4.72 -20.95 1.13
CA PHE A 279 4.36 -19.68 0.52
C PHE A 279 2.89 -19.69 0.08
N THR A 280 2.14 -18.68 0.50
CA THR A 280 0.77 -18.47 0.02
C THR A 280 0.82 -17.51 -1.16
N THR A 281 0.44 -18.00 -2.35
CA THR A 281 0.46 -17.24 -3.59
C THR A 281 -0.66 -16.21 -3.64
N TYR A 282 -0.62 -15.29 -4.60
CA TYR A 282 -1.73 -14.36 -4.88
C TYR A 282 -3.08 -15.09 -5.07
N ALA A 283 -3.08 -16.26 -5.69
CA ALA A 283 -4.27 -17.09 -5.88
C ALA A 283 -4.74 -17.81 -4.61
N ALA A 284 -4.15 -17.52 -3.45
CA ALA A 284 -4.39 -18.18 -2.17
C ALA A 284 -4.07 -19.69 -2.18
N GLU A 285 -3.16 -20.12 -3.06
CA GLU A 285 -2.62 -21.48 -3.05
C GLU A 285 -1.41 -21.56 -2.13
N CYS A 286 -1.35 -22.56 -1.25
CA CYS A 286 -0.16 -22.86 -0.48
C CYS A 286 0.82 -23.68 -1.33
N ARG A 287 2.03 -23.17 -1.50
CA ARG A 287 3.11 -23.85 -2.23
C ARG A 287 4.35 -24.01 -1.37
N GLU A 288 5.00 -25.14 -1.49
CA GLU A 288 6.31 -25.38 -0.87
C GLU A 288 7.41 -24.95 -1.86
N LEU A 289 8.25 -24.01 -1.45
CA LEU A 289 9.36 -23.50 -2.24
C LEU A 289 10.64 -24.28 -1.88
N ASP A 290 10.92 -25.35 -2.61
CA ASP A 290 12.07 -26.23 -2.35
C ASP A 290 13.43 -25.53 -2.42
N PHE A 291 13.52 -24.44 -3.19
CA PHE A 291 14.73 -23.63 -3.32
C PHE A 291 14.94 -22.65 -2.15
N LEU A 292 13.97 -22.52 -1.26
CA LEU A 292 14.03 -21.63 -0.09
C LEU A 292 13.84 -22.47 1.16
N ARG A 293 14.95 -22.76 1.85
CA ARG A 293 14.96 -23.56 3.07
C ARG A 293 14.93 -22.67 4.30
N VAL A 294 14.05 -23.03 5.23
CA VAL A 294 13.79 -22.28 6.45
C VAL A 294 13.59 -23.21 7.64
N ASP A 295 13.65 -22.63 8.82
CA ASP A 295 13.20 -23.26 10.05
C ASP A 295 11.88 -22.62 10.46
N TYR A 296 10.90 -23.42 10.83
CA TYR A 296 9.68 -22.96 11.50
C TYR A 296 9.76 -23.36 12.98
N ARG A 297 9.54 -22.41 13.86
CA ARG A 297 9.56 -22.61 15.30
C ARG A 297 8.33 -22.04 15.95
N VAL A 298 7.86 -22.71 17.00
CA VAL A 298 6.82 -22.16 17.85
C VAL A 298 7.36 -20.93 18.59
N ASP A 299 6.66 -19.81 18.51
CA ASP A 299 6.91 -18.65 19.37
C ASP A 299 6.40 -18.97 20.77
N GLN A 300 7.28 -19.58 21.58
CA GLN A 300 6.92 -20.11 22.88
C GLN A 300 6.48 -19.03 23.86
N GLU A 301 7.08 -17.85 23.79
CA GLU A 301 6.76 -16.71 24.66
C GLU A 301 5.34 -16.21 24.35
N LYS A 302 5.07 -15.94 23.09
CA LYS A 302 3.75 -15.49 22.66
C LYS A 302 2.66 -16.53 22.85
N LEU A 303 2.97 -17.82 22.64
CA LEU A 303 2.03 -18.90 22.90
C LEU A 303 1.73 -19.02 24.40
N LEU A 304 2.74 -18.84 25.27
CA LEU A 304 2.55 -18.82 26.72
C LEU A 304 1.58 -17.72 27.14
N ASP A 305 1.77 -16.51 26.62
CA ASP A 305 0.90 -15.37 26.91
C ASP A 305 -0.54 -15.60 26.43
N LEU A 306 -0.70 -16.17 25.22
CA LEU A 306 -2.03 -16.50 24.69
C LEU A 306 -2.75 -17.52 25.55
N LEU A 307 -2.06 -18.60 25.94
CA LEU A 307 -2.63 -19.66 26.78
C LEU A 307 -2.93 -19.15 28.19
N GLU A 308 -2.05 -18.36 28.78
CA GLU A 308 -2.29 -17.76 30.09
C GLU A 308 -3.55 -16.88 30.06
N ASN A 309 -3.64 -15.98 29.06
CA ASN A 309 -4.80 -15.11 28.91
C ASN A 309 -6.11 -15.90 28.71
N ALA A 310 -6.10 -16.94 27.87
CA ALA A 310 -7.26 -17.79 27.67
C ALA A 310 -7.69 -18.49 28.97
N LEU A 311 -6.74 -19.05 29.72
CA LEU A 311 -7.00 -19.78 30.95
C LEU A 311 -7.48 -18.88 32.10
N ILE A 312 -6.90 -17.68 32.25
CA ILE A 312 -7.37 -16.70 33.25
C ILE A 312 -8.80 -16.26 32.95
N ASN A 313 -9.16 -16.17 31.68
CA ASN A 313 -10.51 -15.78 31.24
C ASN A 313 -11.47 -16.98 31.11
N LEU A 314 -11.02 -18.20 31.40
CA LEU A 314 -11.77 -19.46 31.21
C LEU A 314 -12.30 -19.60 29.75
N ASP A 315 -11.53 -19.10 28.80
CA ASP A 315 -11.78 -19.26 27.37
C ASP A 315 -11.16 -20.57 26.87
N PHE A 316 -11.98 -21.44 26.34
CA PHE A 316 -11.57 -22.75 25.82
C PHE A 316 -11.72 -22.85 24.30
N SER A 317 -11.74 -21.72 23.61
CA SER A 317 -11.65 -21.69 22.14
C SER A 317 -10.30 -22.25 21.68
N THR A 318 -10.28 -22.79 20.48
CA THR A 318 -9.04 -23.27 19.85
C THR A 318 -8.08 -22.10 19.62
N ILE A 319 -6.83 -22.33 19.96
CA ILE A 319 -5.76 -21.34 19.79
C ILE A 319 -4.83 -21.79 18.67
N ASP A 320 -4.65 -20.93 17.67
CA ASP A 320 -3.62 -21.07 16.67
C ASP A 320 -2.27 -20.63 17.27
N ALA A 321 -1.32 -21.57 17.36
CA ALA A 321 -0.01 -21.25 17.91
C ALA A 321 0.76 -20.30 16.98
N PRO A 322 1.33 -19.22 17.51
CA PRO A 322 2.18 -18.34 16.72
C PRO A 322 3.45 -19.08 16.29
N ILE A 323 3.70 -19.08 14.99
CA ILE A 323 4.88 -19.70 14.38
C ILE A 323 5.78 -18.59 13.83
N VAL A 324 7.07 -18.70 14.12
CA VAL A 324 8.10 -17.81 13.57
C VAL A 324 8.94 -18.56 12.57
N CYS A 325 9.20 -17.92 11.43
CA CYS A 325 10.06 -18.44 10.39
C CYS A 325 11.47 -17.87 10.52
N PHE A 326 12.49 -18.71 10.38
CA PHE A 326 13.89 -18.32 10.40
C PHE A 326 14.63 -18.81 9.15
N ARG A 327 15.58 -18.02 8.71
CA ARG A 327 16.52 -18.40 7.66
C ARG A 327 17.94 -18.08 8.10
N ASN A 328 18.82 -19.06 8.04
CA ASN A 328 20.21 -18.92 8.51
C ASN A 328 20.34 -18.40 9.95
N GLY A 329 19.36 -18.71 10.80
CA GLY A 329 19.35 -18.30 12.20
C GLY A 329 18.71 -16.92 12.47
N GLU A 330 18.37 -16.15 11.44
CA GLU A 330 17.70 -14.85 11.55
C GLU A 330 16.21 -14.96 11.21
N PRO A 331 15.33 -14.14 11.82
CA PRO A 331 13.93 -14.08 11.45
C PRO A 331 13.75 -13.81 9.94
N PHE A 332 12.81 -14.51 9.31
CA PHE A 332 12.55 -14.41 7.89
C PHE A 332 11.08 -14.04 7.65
N ASP A 333 10.86 -12.80 7.20
CA ASP A 333 9.55 -12.24 6.90
C ASP A 333 9.49 -11.52 5.53
N GLU A 334 10.56 -11.62 4.74
CA GLU A 334 10.73 -10.89 3.47
C GLU A 334 9.63 -11.19 2.44
N LEU A 335 8.95 -12.33 2.53
CA LEU A 335 7.83 -12.72 1.66
C LEU A 335 6.45 -12.50 2.31
N THR A 336 6.37 -11.67 3.33
CA THR A 336 5.11 -11.36 4.03
C THR A 336 4.68 -9.90 3.87
N THR A 337 5.63 -9.01 3.56
CA THR A 337 5.38 -7.55 3.56
C THR A 337 5.62 -6.92 2.19
N THR A 338 6.88 -6.82 1.76
CA THR A 338 7.24 -6.11 0.51
C THR A 338 8.06 -7.02 -0.38
N TYR A 339 7.47 -7.47 -1.48
CA TYR A 339 8.12 -8.39 -2.42
C TYR A 339 7.41 -8.42 -3.77
N ALA A 340 8.11 -8.92 -4.78
CA ALA A 340 7.53 -9.27 -6.07
C ALA A 340 7.36 -10.79 -6.17
N GLU A 341 6.20 -11.24 -6.60
CA GLU A 341 5.82 -12.63 -6.83
C GLU A 341 5.69 -12.86 -8.34
N VAL A 342 6.47 -13.78 -8.89
CA VAL A 342 6.36 -14.21 -10.28
C VAL A 342 5.92 -15.67 -10.33
N ASP A 343 4.70 -15.89 -10.74
CA ASP A 343 4.12 -17.21 -10.94
C ASP A 343 4.25 -17.61 -12.42
N ILE A 344 5.19 -18.52 -12.72
CA ILE A 344 5.44 -18.99 -14.09
C ILE A 344 4.27 -19.87 -14.57
N ASP A 345 3.64 -20.65 -13.70
CA ASP A 345 2.55 -21.54 -14.07
C ASP A 345 1.32 -20.76 -14.54
N ASN A 346 1.01 -19.64 -13.86
CA ASN A 346 -0.11 -18.78 -14.16
C ASN A 346 0.27 -17.56 -15.01
N GLN A 347 1.57 -17.40 -15.33
CA GLN A 347 2.09 -16.26 -16.08
C GLN A 347 1.63 -14.92 -15.49
N THR A 348 1.85 -14.74 -14.20
CA THR A 348 1.46 -13.53 -13.48
C THR A 348 2.62 -12.94 -12.66
N LEU A 349 2.57 -11.63 -12.49
CA LEU A 349 3.39 -10.86 -11.58
C LEU A 349 2.49 -10.15 -10.58
N SER A 350 2.73 -10.39 -9.30
CA SER A 350 2.11 -9.64 -8.20
C SER A 350 3.19 -8.88 -7.45
N TYR A 351 2.93 -7.63 -7.10
CA TYR A 351 3.84 -6.85 -6.27
C TYR A 351 3.13 -6.40 -5.01
N TYR A 352 3.74 -6.67 -3.88
CA TYR A 352 3.24 -6.34 -2.55
C TYR A 352 4.10 -5.26 -1.90
N ARG A 353 3.45 -4.34 -1.20
CA ARG A 353 4.11 -3.38 -0.33
C ARG A 353 3.33 -3.28 0.98
N ASN A 354 4.03 -3.44 2.10
CA ASN A 354 3.43 -3.48 3.44
C ASN A 354 2.27 -4.48 3.56
N GLY A 355 2.43 -5.67 2.97
CA GLY A 355 1.42 -6.73 2.97
C GLY A 355 0.26 -6.53 2.00
N LYS A 356 0.16 -5.38 1.31
CA LYS A 356 -0.90 -5.07 0.35
C LYS A 356 -0.42 -5.34 -1.08
N CYS A 357 -1.23 -6.04 -1.88
CA CYS A 357 -0.98 -6.20 -3.31
C CYS A 357 -1.29 -4.89 -4.04
N LEU A 358 -0.27 -4.24 -4.58
CA LEU A 358 -0.39 -3.00 -5.38
C LEU A 358 -0.53 -3.26 -6.87
N VAL A 359 0.04 -4.36 -7.35
CA VAL A 359 -0.01 -4.74 -8.76
C VAL A 359 -0.27 -6.23 -8.86
N HIS A 360 -1.24 -6.61 -9.68
CA HIS A 360 -1.39 -7.97 -10.18
C HIS A 360 -1.66 -7.89 -11.67
N THR A 361 -0.83 -8.57 -12.46
CA THR A 361 -0.90 -8.48 -13.92
C THR A 361 -0.42 -9.75 -14.58
N SER A 362 -0.95 -10.05 -15.77
CA SER A 362 -0.39 -11.08 -16.62
C SER A 362 0.95 -10.63 -17.20
N VAL A 363 1.88 -11.58 -17.35
CA VAL A 363 3.24 -11.39 -17.88
C VAL A 363 3.58 -12.44 -18.92
N VAL A 364 4.74 -12.34 -19.52
CA VAL A 364 5.34 -13.42 -20.32
C VAL A 364 6.75 -13.66 -19.82
N THR A 365 6.98 -14.86 -19.29
CA THR A 365 8.29 -15.31 -18.80
C THR A 365 9.15 -15.90 -19.92
N GLY A 366 10.29 -16.45 -19.57
CA GLY A 366 11.23 -17.06 -20.49
C GLY A 366 10.66 -18.27 -21.26
N ALA A 367 11.06 -18.42 -22.52
CA ALA A 367 10.65 -19.51 -23.39
C ALA A 367 11.17 -20.87 -22.92
N LEU A 368 10.43 -21.94 -23.26
CA LEU A 368 10.76 -23.30 -22.81
C LEU A 368 11.93 -23.94 -23.59
N ASP A 369 12.46 -23.27 -24.58
CA ASP A 369 13.54 -23.76 -25.49
C ASP A 369 14.97 -23.54 -24.93
N GLY A 370 15.10 -23.42 -23.63
CA GLY A 370 16.40 -23.17 -22.95
C GLY A 370 16.54 -21.75 -22.42
N HIS A 371 15.46 -20.94 -22.50
CA HIS A 371 15.43 -19.56 -22.02
C HIS A 371 14.50 -19.35 -20.82
N GLN A 372 14.23 -20.42 -20.06
CA GLN A 372 13.33 -20.36 -18.92
C GLN A 372 13.77 -19.30 -17.90
N THR A 373 12.80 -18.58 -17.35
CA THR A 373 13.04 -17.70 -16.20
C THR A 373 13.50 -18.54 -15.01
N PRO A 374 14.65 -18.24 -14.39
CA PRO A 374 15.13 -19.05 -13.28
C PRO A 374 14.21 -18.91 -12.07
N THR A 375 13.77 -20.05 -11.53
CA THR A 375 13.03 -20.09 -10.28
C THR A 375 13.98 -19.90 -9.11
N GLY A 376 13.53 -19.19 -8.06
CA GLY A 376 14.36 -18.92 -6.90
C GLY A 376 13.81 -17.82 -6.03
N PHE A 377 14.57 -17.57 -4.97
CA PHE A 377 14.39 -16.44 -4.09
C PHE A 377 15.56 -15.48 -4.29
N TYR A 378 15.25 -14.29 -4.71
CA TYR A 378 16.19 -13.26 -5.14
C TYR A 378 15.89 -11.93 -4.45
N HIS A 379 16.78 -10.98 -4.65
CA HIS A 379 16.56 -9.58 -4.27
C HIS A 379 16.80 -8.69 -5.49
N VAL A 380 16.15 -7.55 -5.52
CA VAL A 380 16.41 -6.55 -6.55
C VAL A 380 17.87 -6.09 -6.45
N GLU A 381 18.65 -6.36 -7.50
CA GLU A 381 20.08 -6.00 -7.58
C GLU A 381 20.29 -4.58 -8.08
N ASN A 382 19.46 -4.14 -9.02
CA ASN A 382 19.54 -2.82 -9.63
C ASN A 382 18.21 -2.40 -10.25
N LYS A 383 18.07 -1.09 -10.45
CA LYS A 383 16.94 -0.48 -11.16
C LYS A 383 17.48 0.55 -12.13
N ASP A 384 16.90 0.60 -13.33
CA ASP A 384 17.32 1.56 -14.35
C ASP A 384 16.13 1.98 -15.23
N THR A 385 16.21 3.16 -15.82
CA THR A 385 15.23 3.66 -16.78
C THR A 385 15.87 3.87 -18.15
N ASP A 386 15.03 3.77 -19.19
CA ASP A 386 15.41 4.11 -20.56
C ASP A 386 16.68 3.39 -21.02
N CYS A 387 16.74 2.08 -20.80
CA CYS A 387 17.91 1.28 -21.10
C CYS A 387 17.70 0.31 -22.29
N TRP A 388 18.80 -0.10 -22.89
CA TRP A 388 18.83 -1.09 -23.94
C TRP A 388 19.25 -2.44 -23.38
N LEU A 389 18.39 -3.43 -23.57
CA LEU A 389 18.71 -4.82 -23.29
C LEU A 389 19.18 -5.51 -24.56
N SER A 390 20.35 -6.15 -24.48
CA SER A 390 20.97 -6.80 -25.63
C SER A 390 21.35 -8.24 -25.35
N GLY A 391 21.19 -9.10 -26.33
CA GLY A 391 21.63 -10.49 -26.36
C GLY A 391 22.20 -10.84 -27.72
N PRO A 392 22.55 -12.12 -27.95
CA PRO A 392 23.14 -12.56 -29.22
C PRO A 392 22.27 -12.26 -30.45
N ASP A 393 20.95 -12.21 -30.27
CA ASP A 393 19.95 -12.17 -31.34
C ASP A 393 18.86 -11.09 -31.09
N TYR A 394 19.01 -10.25 -30.06
CA TYR A 394 18.07 -9.18 -29.79
C TYR A 394 18.75 -7.90 -29.29
N LEU A 395 18.11 -6.77 -29.56
CA LEU A 395 18.38 -5.46 -28.99
C LEU A 395 17.03 -4.75 -28.82
N VAL A 396 16.60 -4.56 -27.59
CA VAL A 396 15.29 -3.98 -27.27
C VAL A 396 15.44 -2.84 -26.26
N PHE A 397 14.63 -1.81 -26.43
CA PHE A 397 14.57 -0.67 -25.53
C PHE A 397 13.46 -0.90 -24.49
N VAL A 398 13.77 -0.66 -23.23
CA VAL A 398 12.81 -0.71 -22.12
C VAL A 398 12.84 0.59 -21.33
N LYS A 399 11.68 1.02 -20.86
CA LYS A 399 11.55 2.24 -20.04
C LYS A 399 11.88 1.97 -18.58
N TYR A 400 11.60 0.76 -18.11
CA TYR A 400 11.74 0.37 -16.71
C TYR A 400 12.42 -0.99 -16.63
N TRP A 401 13.53 -1.03 -15.92
CA TRP A 401 14.29 -2.24 -15.64
C TRP A 401 14.42 -2.44 -14.14
N VAL A 402 14.15 -3.65 -13.67
CA VAL A 402 14.36 -4.11 -12.30
C VAL A 402 15.08 -5.46 -12.36
N GLY A 403 16.40 -5.44 -12.23
CA GLY A 403 17.24 -6.65 -12.24
C GLY A 403 17.16 -7.37 -10.92
N PHE A 404 16.97 -8.70 -10.94
CA PHE A 404 16.90 -9.52 -9.73
C PHE A 404 17.88 -10.69 -9.71
N TYR A 405 18.41 -11.12 -10.85
CA TYR A 405 19.39 -12.21 -10.92
C TYR A 405 20.24 -12.10 -12.17
N GLY A 406 21.42 -11.51 -12.08
CA GLY A 406 22.35 -11.34 -13.19
C GLY A 406 21.69 -10.68 -14.42
N PRO A 407 21.53 -11.39 -15.56
CA PRO A 407 20.89 -10.82 -16.75
C PRO A 407 19.36 -10.84 -16.71
N TYR A 408 18.76 -11.38 -15.66
CA TYR A 408 17.32 -11.54 -15.54
C TYR A 408 16.69 -10.42 -14.73
N GLY A 409 15.56 -9.89 -15.20
CA GLY A 409 14.85 -8.81 -14.56
C GLY A 409 13.38 -8.74 -14.95
N LEU A 410 12.66 -7.88 -14.25
CA LEU A 410 11.31 -7.43 -14.60
C LEU A 410 11.47 -6.20 -15.47
N HIS A 411 10.78 -6.12 -16.60
CA HIS A 411 10.81 -4.94 -17.46
C HIS A 411 9.54 -4.80 -18.29
N ASP A 412 9.27 -3.60 -18.77
CA ASP A 412 8.18 -3.36 -19.71
C ASP A 412 8.53 -3.94 -21.09
N SER A 413 7.50 -4.29 -21.84
CA SER A 413 7.64 -4.90 -23.17
C SER A 413 6.64 -4.32 -24.16
N SER A 414 6.92 -3.10 -24.62
CA SER A 414 6.05 -2.34 -25.53
C SER A 414 5.81 -3.02 -26.90
N TRP A 415 6.59 -4.03 -27.24
CA TRP A 415 6.44 -4.84 -28.47
C TRP A 415 5.44 -5.97 -28.32
N ARG A 416 4.87 -6.19 -27.12
CA ARG A 416 3.88 -7.24 -26.87
C ARG A 416 2.49 -6.65 -26.72
N GLU A 417 1.52 -7.30 -27.35
CA GLU A 417 0.09 -6.98 -27.19
C GLU A 417 -0.62 -7.95 -26.23
N ASN A 418 -0.07 -9.18 -26.09
CA ASN A 418 -0.67 -10.25 -25.32
C ASN A 418 0.26 -10.75 -24.22
N TYR A 419 -0.33 -11.03 -23.06
CA TYR A 419 0.35 -11.51 -21.87
C TYR A 419 -0.46 -12.63 -21.23
N GLY A 420 0.21 -13.46 -20.42
CA GLY A 420 -0.44 -14.57 -19.72
C GLY A 420 -0.48 -15.83 -20.57
N GLU A 421 -1.39 -16.74 -20.20
CA GLU A 421 -1.67 -17.99 -20.90
C GLU A 421 -0.41 -18.79 -21.28
N ASP A 422 -0.37 -19.34 -22.45
CA ASP A 422 0.74 -20.15 -23.00
C ASP A 422 1.67 -19.39 -23.96
N PHE A 423 1.59 -18.04 -23.98
CA PHE A 423 2.43 -17.23 -24.87
C PHE A 423 3.93 -17.44 -24.64
N TYR A 424 4.34 -17.82 -23.43
CA TYR A 424 5.74 -18.10 -23.11
C TYR A 424 6.26 -19.40 -23.77
N VAL A 425 5.38 -20.34 -24.15
CA VAL A 425 5.78 -21.66 -24.69
C VAL A 425 6.52 -21.52 -26.02
N ASN A 426 5.98 -20.69 -26.94
CA ASN A 426 6.53 -20.51 -28.29
C ASN A 426 6.99 -19.09 -28.61
N GLY A 427 6.78 -18.15 -27.68
CA GLY A 427 7.09 -16.73 -27.84
C GLY A 427 7.50 -16.08 -26.53
N GLY A 428 8.10 -16.84 -25.64
CA GLY A 428 8.65 -16.34 -24.38
C GLY A 428 9.79 -15.36 -24.56
N SER A 429 10.28 -14.82 -23.47
CA SER A 429 11.49 -13.99 -23.42
C SER A 429 12.75 -14.86 -23.38
N HIS A 430 13.91 -14.23 -23.32
CA HIS A 430 15.20 -14.90 -23.03
C HIS A 430 15.44 -15.07 -21.51
N GLY A 431 14.37 -15.14 -20.73
CA GLY A 431 14.39 -15.39 -19.30
C GLY A 431 13.94 -14.20 -18.42
N CYS A 432 13.85 -13.00 -18.96
CA CYS A 432 13.27 -11.87 -18.25
C CYS A 432 11.75 -12.01 -18.15
N VAL A 433 11.14 -11.24 -17.25
CA VAL A 433 9.68 -11.17 -17.09
C VAL A 433 9.15 -9.97 -17.85
N ASN A 434 8.58 -10.23 -19.02
CA ASN A 434 7.97 -9.21 -19.86
C ASN A 434 6.63 -8.78 -19.26
N THR A 435 6.54 -7.54 -18.87
CA THR A 435 5.40 -6.97 -18.12
C THR A 435 4.72 -5.86 -18.93
N PRO A 436 3.39 -5.71 -18.90
CA PRO A 436 2.71 -4.55 -19.48
C PRO A 436 3.28 -3.23 -18.92
N GLU A 437 3.53 -2.24 -19.78
CA GLU A 437 4.22 -1.00 -19.41
C GLU A 437 3.58 -0.29 -18.21
N SER A 438 2.24 -0.19 -18.19
CA SER A 438 1.53 0.49 -17.11
C SER A 438 1.66 -0.20 -15.74
N ALA A 439 1.72 -1.54 -15.76
CA ALA A 439 1.94 -2.34 -14.55
C ALA A 439 3.42 -2.26 -14.13
N MET A 440 4.35 -2.36 -15.09
CA MET A 440 5.78 -2.27 -14.80
C MET A 440 6.15 -0.90 -14.21
N LYS A 441 5.53 0.17 -14.72
CA LYS A 441 5.72 1.50 -14.13
C LYS A 441 5.35 1.53 -12.64
N LYS A 442 4.19 0.99 -12.29
CA LYS A 442 3.75 0.93 -10.88
C LYS A 442 4.70 0.08 -10.02
N VAL A 443 5.15 -1.07 -10.53
CA VAL A 443 6.16 -1.88 -9.83
C VAL A 443 7.44 -1.06 -9.66
N PHE A 444 7.95 -0.46 -10.72
CA PHE A 444 9.19 0.32 -10.71
C PHE A 444 9.13 1.50 -9.74
N ASP A 445 8.04 2.23 -9.71
CA ASP A 445 7.88 3.40 -8.83
C ASP A 445 7.89 3.00 -7.34
N ASN A 446 7.53 1.76 -7.01
CA ASN A 446 7.34 1.31 -5.63
C ASN A 446 8.41 0.33 -5.14
N ILE A 447 9.03 -0.47 -6.00
CA ILE A 447 10.05 -1.46 -5.63
C ILE A 447 11.41 -0.79 -5.40
N SER A 448 12.19 -1.27 -4.46
CA SER A 448 13.51 -0.76 -4.11
C SER A 448 14.60 -1.81 -4.34
N VAL A 449 15.84 -1.37 -4.52
CA VAL A 449 17.00 -2.29 -4.50
C VAL A 449 17.07 -2.93 -3.12
N GLY A 450 17.17 -4.27 -3.10
CA GLY A 450 17.13 -5.07 -1.90
C GLY A 450 15.76 -5.68 -1.59
N ASP A 451 14.66 -5.22 -2.21
CA ASP A 451 13.35 -5.87 -2.04
C ASP A 451 13.37 -7.29 -2.59
N ALA A 452 12.63 -8.18 -1.93
CA ALA A 452 12.58 -9.60 -2.28
C ALA A 452 11.85 -9.83 -3.62
N VAL A 453 12.33 -10.83 -4.38
CA VAL A 453 11.68 -11.33 -5.59
C VAL A 453 11.63 -12.86 -5.51
N VAL A 454 10.42 -13.43 -5.52
CA VAL A 454 10.21 -14.86 -5.56
C VAL A 454 9.69 -15.27 -6.93
N VAL A 455 10.37 -16.21 -7.56
CA VAL A 455 10.00 -16.78 -8.86
C VAL A 455 9.77 -18.27 -8.69
N PHE A 456 8.58 -18.76 -9.02
CA PHE A 456 8.22 -20.18 -8.87
C PHE A 456 7.34 -20.67 -10.02
N GLY A 457 7.26 -21.98 -10.18
CA GLY A 457 6.46 -22.69 -11.19
C GLY A 457 7.02 -24.06 -11.52
N LYS A 458 6.27 -24.87 -12.29
CA LYS A 458 6.63 -26.25 -12.60
C LYS A 458 7.75 -26.39 -13.63
N ASN A 459 7.94 -25.39 -14.49
CA ASN A 459 8.99 -25.37 -15.52
C ASN A 459 10.31 -24.86 -14.92
N GLN A 460 10.77 -25.55 -13.90
CA GLN A 460 11.89 -25.14 -13.07
C GLN A 460 13.23 -25.36 -13.76
N TRP A 461 13.99 -24.31 -13.95
CA TRP A 461 15.45 -24.38 -14.00
C TRP A 461 15.99 -23.96 -12.64
N TYR A 462 16.72 -24.83 -11.99
CA TYR A 462 17.29 -24.60 -10.67
C TYR A 462 18.81 -24.61 -10.75
N ASP A 463 19.45 -23.49 -10.47
CA ASP A 463 20.91 -23.39 -10.41
C ASP A 463 21.43 -23.92 -9.06
N THR A 464 21.80 -25.20 -9.03
CA THR A 464 22.37 -25.85 -7.86
C THR A 464 23.80 -25.38 -7.53
N SER A 465 24.43 -24.55 -8.37
CA SER A 465 25.84 -24.15 -8.19
C SER A 465 26.06 -23.05 -7.14
N LYS A 466 24.99 -22.49 -6.57
CA LYS A 466 25.02 -21.37 -5.62
C LYS A 466 24.45 -21.68 -4.24
N GLN A 467 24.41 -22.97 -3.84
CA GLN A 467 24.10 -23.38 -2.46
C GLN A 467 25.33 -23.37 -1.58
#